data_ae9e66d9b27fb9310752a86ca0ccf0fb
#
_entry.id   ae9e66d9b27fb9310752a86ca0ccf0fb
#
_cell.length_a   1.000
_cell.length_b   1.000
_cell.length_c   1.000
_cell.angle_alpha   90.00
_cell.angle_beta   90.00
_cell.angle_gamma   90.00
#
_symmetry.space_group_name_H-M   'P 1'
#
loop_
_entity.id
_entity.type
_entity.pdbx_description
1 polymer ?
#
loop_
_entity_poly.entity_id
_entity_poly.type
_entity_poly.pdbx_seq_one_letter_code
_entity_poly.pdbx_strand_id
1 'polypeptide(L)'
;MKRLFITADVHGDFSTWLTIKALTRADDGLVIAGDLFDTRYGNYFHPDFRPEDIRGDISSIEPRLYYVYGNCDVPSFFPGHDLFLEFQSLGRKIFLHHGHARPALPLDSEIIIQGHTHYPKLQKTNGRIFFNPGSLTSPRNHVPTYGIMDTDGIRILELKTGKATASIDF
;
A
#
# COMPACT_ATOMS: atom_id res chain seq x y z
N MET A 1 -5.48 5.15 -16.44
CA MET A 1 -4.80 5.30 -15.12
C MET A 1 -3.75 6.38 -15.23
N LYS A 2 -3.81 7.39 -14.36
CA LYS A 2 -2.91 8.56 -14.39
C LYS A 2 -1.93 8.58 -13.21
N ARG A 3 -2.27 7.92 -12.10
CA ARG A 3 -1.40 7.77 -10.94
C ARG A 3 -1.70 6.48 -10.17
N LEU A 4 -0.78 6.09 -9.29
CA LEU A 4 -1.00 5.08 -8.26
C LEU A 4 -1.16 5.78 -6.91
N PHE A 5 -2.23 5.44 -6.18
CA PHE A 5 -2.34 5.68 -4.76
C PHE A 5 -1.79 4.46 -4.03
N ILE A 6 -0.84 4.64 -3.12
CA ILE A 6 -0.06 3.56 -2.53
C ILE A 6 -0.17 3.62 -1.01
N THR A 7 -0.59 2.52 -0.39
CA THR A 7 -0.71 2.37 1.07
C THR A 7 -0.30 0.98 1.53
N ALA A 8 -0.19 0.79 2.83
CA ALA A 8 0.08 -0.48 3.50
C ALA A 8 -0.42 -0.44 4.94
N ASP A 9 -0.48 -1.61 5.59
CA ASP A 9 -0.63 -1.71 7.04
C ASP A 9 -1.90 -0.98 7.55
N VAL A 10 -3.06 -1.31 6.96
CA VAL A 10 -4.39 -0.75 7.31
C VAL A 10 -4.99 -1.46 8.51
N HIS A 11 -4.67 -2.77 8.69
CA HIS A 11 -5.03 -3.58 9.84
C HIS A 11 -6.53 -3.62 10.16
N GLY A 12 -7.37 -3.71 9.15
CA GLY A 12 -8.82 -3.85 9.32
C GLY A 12 -9.53 -2.58 9.82
N ASP A 13 -8.82 -1.47 9.93
CA ASP A 13 -9.37 -0.19 10.40
C ASP A 13 -10.25 0.46 9.33
N PHE A 14 -11.55 0.50 9.58
CA PHE A 14 -12.54 0.97 8.61
C PHE A 14 -12.48 2.48 8.40
N SER A 15 -12.17 3.26 9.43
CA SER A 15 -12.02 4.72 9.31
C SER A 15 -10.85 5.06 8.39
N THR A 16 -9.74 4.34 8.51
CA THR A 16 -8.59 4.46 7.60
C THR A 16 -8.97 4.03 6.18
N TRP A 17 -9.73 2.94 6.03
CA TRP A 17 -10.23 2.52 4.72
C TRP A 17 -11.08 3.60 4.04
N LEU A 18 -12.02 4.22 4.75
CA LEU A 18 -12.83 5.33 4.22
C LEU A 18 -11.95 6.52 3.81
N THR A 19 -10.89 6.80 4.57
CA THR A 19 -9.90 7.83 4.21
C THR A 19 -9.17 7.48 2.91
N ILE A 20 -8.73 6.24 2.74
CA ILE A 20 -8.11 5.74 1.49
C ILE A 20 -9.07 5.94 0.31
N LYS A 21 -10.33 5.53 0.47
CA LYS A 21 -11.36 5.71 -0.57
C LYS A 21 -11.54 7.18 -0.96
N ALA A 22 -11.58 8.08 0.03
CA ALA A 22 -11.77 9.52 -0.22
C ALA A 22 -10.57 10.16 -0.96
N LEU A 23 -9.36 9.64 -0.75
CA LEU A 23 -8.13 10.13 -1.39
C LEU A 23 -7.86 9.51 -2.76
N THR A 24 -8.42 8.33 -3.01
CA THR A 24 -8.25 7.59 -4.28
C THR A 24 -9.27 8.07 -5.31
N ARG A 25 -8.84 8.36 -6.52
CA ARG A 25 -9.69 8.81 -7.64
C ARG A 25 -10.10 7.61 -8.49
N ALA A 26 -11.19 7.72 -9.23
CA ALA A 26 -11.68 6.66 -10.12
C ALA A 26 -10.66 6.24 -11.20
N ASP A 27 -9.82 7.17 -11.68
CA ASP A 27 -8.79 6.89 -12.68
C ASP A 27 -7.41 6.52 -12.10
N ASP A 28 -7.31 6.34 -10.76
CA ASP A 28 -6.10 5.86 -10.10
C ASP A 28 -5.97 4.32 -10.21
N GLY A 29 -4.76 3.81 -9.93
CA GLY A 29 -4.57 2.46 -9.46
C GLY A 29 -4.38 2.49 -7.94
N LEU A 30 -5.05 1.57 -7.22
CA LEU A 30 -4.87 1.41 -5.77
C LEU A 30 -3.86 0.30 -5.51
N VAL A 31 -2.76 0.64 -4.85
CA VAL A 31 -1.70 -0.31 -4.45
C VAL A 31 -1.74 -0.46 -2.94
N ILE A 32 -1.89 -1.71 -2.47
CA ILE A 32 -1.88 -2.05 -1.04
C ILE A 32 -0.79 -3.08 -0.78
N ALA A 33 0.26 -2.67 -0.08
CA ALA A 33 1.42 -3.49 0.21
C ALA A 33 1.24 -4.36 1.47
N GLY A 34 0.11 -5.06 1.56
CA GLY A 34 -0.21 -6.04 2.61
C GLY A 34 -0.77 -5.47 3.90
N ASP A 35 -1.15 -6.37 4.79
CA ASP A 35 -1.80 -6.13 6.09
C ASP A 35 -3.00 -5.19 5.97
N LEU A 36 -3.88 -5.51 5.00
CA LEU A 36 -5.11 -4.76 4.78
C LEU A 36 -6.16 -5.10 5.84
N PHE A 37 -6.35 -6.41 6.10
CA PHE A 37 -7.50 -6.91 6.87
C PHE A 37 -7.14 -7.30 8.30
N ASP A 38 -5.89 -7.72 8.57
CA ASP A 38 -5.41 -8.23 9.87
C ASP A 38 -6.32 -9.31 10.49
N THR A 39 -6.84 -10.21 9.66
CA THR A 39 -7.77 -11.26 10.10
C THR A 39 -7.14 -12.34 10.96
N ARG A 40 -5.81 -12.32 11.11
CA ARG A 40 -5.05 -13.26 11.96
C ARG A 40 -4.92 -12.81 13.40
N TYR A 41 -4.74 -11.51 13.63
CA TYR A 41 -4.40 -10.96 14.95
C TYR A 41 -5.27 -9.78 15.37
N GLY A 42 -6.15 -9.32 14.49
CA GLY A 42 -6.97 -8.12 14.69
C GLY A 42 -7.89 -8.20 15.92
N ASN A 43 -8.22 -7.04 16.42
CA ASN A 43 -9.05 -6.90 17.62
C ASN A 43 -10.52 -6.74 17.26
N TYR A 44 -11.25 -7.83 17.16
CA TYR A 44 -12.70 -7.86 16.88
C TYR A 44 -13.60 -7.16 17.93
N PHE A 45 -13.04 -6.76 19.07
CA PHE A 45 -13.75 -5.94 20.05
C PHE A 45 -13.58 -4.43 19.81
N HIS A 46 -12.67 -4.03 18.94
CA HIS A 46 -12.51 -2.62 18.58
C HIS A 46 -13.57 -2.23 17.56
N PRO A 47 -14.34 -1.13 17.78
CA PRO A 47 -15.47 -0.79 16.92
C PRO A 47 -15.09 -0.46 15.47
N ASP A 48 -13.88 0.04 15.24
CA ASP A 48 -13.36 0.34 13.91
C ASP A 48 -12.68 -0.85 13.22
N PHE A 49 -12.45 -1.97 13.91
CA PHE A 49 -11.94 -3.19 13.31
C PHE A 49 -13.08 -3.90 12.56
N ARG A 50 -13.19 -3.64 11.25
CA ARG A 50 -14.29 -4.07 10.40
C ARG A 50 -13.78 -4.64 9.06
N PRO A 51 -12.99 -5.72 9.07
CA PRO A 51 -12.39 -6.29 7.87
C PRO A 51 -13.43 -6.78 6.84
N GLU A 52 -14.60 -7.26 7.28
CA GLU A 52 -15.69 -7.69 6.41
C GLU A 52 -16.26 -6.53 5.60
N ASP A 53 -16.41 -5.36 6.20
CA ASP A 53 -16.90 -4.17 5.52
C ASP A 53 -15.87 -3.67 4.49
N ILE A 54 -14.58 -3.69 4.84
CA ILE A 54 -13.50 -3.40 3.89
C ILE A 54 -13.55 -4.37 2.71
N ARG A 55 -13.71 -5.67 2.98
CA ARG A 55 -13.80 -6.69 1.94
C ARG A 55 -15.00 -6.48 1.01
N GLY A 56 -16.16 -6.13 1.57
CA GLY A 56 -17.36 -5.81 0.79
C GLY A 56 -17.14 -4.61 -0.12
N ASP A 57 -16.59 -3.55 0.44
CA ASP A 57 -16.31 -2.31 -0.28
C ASP A 57 -15.25 -2.48 -1.38
N ILE A 58 -14.11 -3.12 -1.08
CA ILE A 58 -12.99 -3.25 -2.03
C ILE A 58 -13.37 -4.10 -3.24
N SER A 59 -14.31 -5.01 -3.11
CA SER A 59 -14.83 -5.82 -4.22
C SER A 59 -15.63 -5.01 -5.25
N SER A 60 -16.03 -3.79 -4.90
CA SER A 60 -16.86 -2.90 -5.72
C SER A 60 -16.18 -1.60 -6.11
N ILE A 61 -14.88 -1.39 -5.75
CA ILE A 61 -14.19 -0.15 -6.11
C ILE A 61 -13.87 -0.08 -7.61
N GLU A 62 -13.97 1.12 -8.19
CA GLU A 62 -13.62 1.37 -9.59
C GLU A 62 -12.12 1.34 -9.88
N PRO A 63 -11.23 1.85 -8.99
CA PRO A 63 -9.79 1.82 -9.20
C PRO A 63 -9.25 0.39 -9.37
N ARG A 64 -8.31 0.21 -10.30
CA ARG A 64 -7.62 -1.07 -10.44
C ARG A 64 -6.82 -1.38 -9.19
N LEU A 65 -7.11 -2.53 -8.56
CA LEU A 65 -6.44 -2.98 -7.35
C LEU A 65 -5.16 -3.76 -7.68
N TYR A 66 -4.07 -3.43 -6.96
CA TYR A 66 -2.82 -4.18 -6.85
C TYR A 66 -2.60 -4.48 -5.37
N TYR A 67 -2.79 -5.72 -4.97
CA TYR A 67 -2.74 -6.14 -3.58
C TYR A 67 -1.89 -7.39 -3.41
N VAL A 68 -1.15 -7.48 -2.31
CA VAL A 68 -0.43 -8.66 -1.85
C VAL A 68 -0.78 -8.93 -0.38
N TYR A 69 -0.72 -10.19 0.03
CA TYR A 69 -0.92 -10.53 1.44
C TYR A 69 0.23 -10.06 2.31
N GLY A 70 -0.11 -9.51 3.48
CA GLY A 70 0.81 -9.32 4.59
C GLY A 70 0.82 -10.53 5.55
N ASN A 71 1.58 -10.42 6.62
CA ASN A 71 1.65 -11.49 7.63
C ASN A 71 0.39 -11.57 8.51
N CYS A 72 -0.36 -10.50 8.59
CA CYS A 72 -1.60 -10.45 9.36
C CYS A 72 -2.84 -10.86 8.53
N ASP A 73 -2.72 -10.93 7.20
CA ASP A 73 -3.81 -11.32 6.31
C ASP A 73 -3.94 -12.84 6.22
N VAL A 74 -5.16 -13.35 6.28
CA VAL A 74 -5.47 -14.77 6.03
C VAL A 74 -5.93 -14.92 4.58
N PRO A 75 -5.21 -15.65 3.70
CA PRO A 75 -5.54 -15.74 2.28
C PRO A 75 -6.96 -16.22 1.95
N SER A 76 -7.54 -17.09 2.76
CA SER A 76 -8.93 -17.54 2.57
C SER A 76 -9.98 -16.46 2.83
N PHE A 77 -9.62 -15.37 3.50
CA PHE A 77 -10.54 -14.26 3.76
C PHE A 77 -10.76 -13.39 2.51
N PHE A 78 -9.75 -13.14 1.72
CA PHE A 78 -9.82 -12.41 0.46
C PHE A 78 -8.96 -13.11 -0.60
N PRO A 79 -9.47 -14.22 -1.20
CA PRO A 79 -8.69 -15.10 -2.06
C PRO A 79 -8.38 -14.48 -3.43
N GLY A 80 -7.42 -15.08 -4.15
CA GLY A 80 -7.06 -14.70 -5.52
C GLY A 80 -5.87 -13.73 -5.60
N HIS A 81 -5.11 -13.61 -4.53
CA HIS A 81 -3.89 -12.79 -4.47
C HIS A 81 -2.68 -13.62 -4.03
N ASP A 82 -1.49 -13.05 -4.08
CA ASP A 82 -0.23 -13.70 -3.75
C ASP A 82 0.57 -12.88 -2.70
N LEU A 83 1.71 -13.43 -2.26
CA LEU A 83 2.67 -12.74 -1.38
C LEU A 83 3.51 -11.70 -2.14
N PHE A 84 3.60 -11.83 -3.47
CA PHE A 84 4.41 -11.00 -4.36
C PHE A 84 3.63 -10.72 -5.63
N LEU A 85 3.80 -9.53 -6.20
CA LEU A 85 3.17 -9.16 -7.46
C LEU A 85 4.15 -8.34 -8.32
N GLU A 86 4.39 -8.81 -9.55
CA GLU A 86 5.08 -8.04 -10.57
C GLU A 86 4.06 -7.43 -11.52
N PHE A 87 4.17 -6.14 -11.78
CA PHE A 87 3.28 -5.46 -12.74
C PHE A 87 3.98 -4.25 -13.40
N GLN A 88 3.40 -3.81 -14.50
CA GLN A 88 3.82 -2.57 -15.15
C GLN A 88 2.76 -1.50 -14.98
N SER A 89 3.20 -0.31 -14.63
CA SER A 89 2.35 0.87 -14.52
C SER A 89 3.16 2.14 -14.78
N LEU A 90 2.54 3.11 -15.47
CA LEU A 90 3.16 4.41 -15.76
C LEU A 90 4.55 4.29 -16.44
N GLY A 91 4.72 3.27 -17.29
CA GLY A 91 5.98 2.99 -17.97
C GLY A 91 7.07 2.36 -17.11
N ARG A 92 6.78 1.93 -15.87
CA ARG A 92 7.74 1.35 -14.93
C ARG A 92 7.41 -0.09 -14.58
N LYS A 93 8.45 -0.90 -14.37
CA LYS A 93 8.36 -2.26 -13.82
C LYS A 93 8.39 -2.20 -12.30
N ILE A 94 7.33 -2.67 -11.67
CA ILE A 94 7.11 -2.58 -10.23
C ILE A 94 7.03 -3.98 -9.64
N PHE A 95 7.75 -4.18 -8.53
CA PHE A 95 7.65 -5.35 -7.69
C PHE A 95 7.01 -4.95 -6.35
N LEU A 96 5.89 -5.57 -6.03
CA LEU A 96 5.12 -5.32 -4.81
C LEU A 96 5.25 -6.52 -3.88
N HIS A 97 5.58 -6.28 -2.62
CA HIS A 97 5.56 -7.28 -1.55
C HIS A 97 5.30 -6.60 -0.20
N HIS A 98 4.90 -7.38 0.81
CA HIS A 98 4.67 -6.78 2.13
C HIS A 98 5.96 -6.51 2.90
N GLY A 99 6.95 -7.38 2.83
CA GLY A 99 8.24 -7.20 3.53
C GLY A 99 8.52 -8.22 4.62
N HIS A 100 7.54 -8.99 5.10
CA HIS A 100 7.73 -10.06 6.09
C HIS A 100 8.44 -11.31 5.51
N ALA A 101 8.16 -11.64 4.26
CA ALA A 101 8.92 -12.61 3.50
C ALA A 101 10.07 -11.91 2.76
N ARG A 102 11.19 -12.60 2.58
CA ARG A 102 12.37 -12.06 1.87
C ARG A 102 12.46 -12.67 0.48
N PRO A 103 11.71 -12.14 -0.50
CA PRO A 103 11.77 -12.66 -1.86
C PRO A 103 13.10 -12.34 -2.52
N ALA A 104 13.48 -13.14 -3.50
CA ALA A 104 14.47 -12.73 -4.47
C ALA A 104 13.86 -11.58 -5.30
N LEU A 105 14.49 -10.42 -5.28
CA LEU A 105 14.00 -9.26 -6.06
C LEU A 105 14.27 -9.50 -7.55
N PRO A 106 13.25 -9.37 -8.43
CA PRO A 106 13.45 -9.49 -9.86
C PRO A 106 14.50 -8.51 -10.37
N LEU A 107 15.38 -8.97 -11.28
CA LEU A 107 16.54 -8.19 -11.71
C LEU A 107 16.16 -6.91 -12.49
N ASP A 108 15.03 -6.94 -13.15
CA ASP A 108 14.54 -5.87 -14.03
C ASP A 108 13.49 -4.95 -13.38
N SER A 109 13.13 -5.18 -12.12
CA SER A 109 12.25 -4.29 -11.37
C SER A 109 12.94 -2.96 -11.10
N GLU A 110 12.30 -1.87 -11.50
CA GLU A 110 12.78 -0.49 -11.30
C GLU A 110 12.34 0.06 -9.93
N ILE A 111 11.15 -0.34 -9.49
CA ILE A 111 10.54 0.13 -8.25
C ILE A 111 10.14 -1.08 -7.41
N ILE A 112 10.58 -1.09 -6.16
CA ILE A 112 10.23 -2.09 -5.16
C ILE A 112 9.36 -1.42 -4.09
N ILE A 113 8.09 -1.83 -4.00
CA ILE A 113 7.12 -1.32 -3.02
C ILE A 113 6.97 -2.35 -1.91
N GLN A 114 7.09 -1.90 -0.65
CA GLN A 114 6.87 -2.75 0.52
C GLN A 114 6.13 -2.00 1.64
N GLY A 115 5.51 -2.74 2.57
CA GLY A 115 4.88 -2.27 3.81
C GLY A 115 5.64 -2.76 5.06
N HIS A 116 4.91 -3.36 6.01
CA HIS A 116 5.36 -4.12 7.18
C HIS A 116 6.06 -3.32 8.27
N THR A 117 6.92 -2.39 7.92
CA THR A 117 7.71 -1.65 8.93
C THR A 117 6.94 -0.51 9.56
N HIS A 118 5.85 -0.06 8.94
CA HIS A 118 5.06 1.13 9.28
C HIS A 118 5.90 2.44 9.29
N TYR A 119 7.14 2.38 8.78
CA TYR A 119 7.99 3.56 8.59
C TYR A 119 8.01 3.97 7.12
N PRO A 120 7.70 5.24 6.80
CA PRO A 120 7.84 5.73 5.44
C PRO A 120 9.31 5.75 5.02
N LYS A 121 9.58 5.25 3.82
CA LYS A 121 10.93 5.25 3.26
C LYS A 121 10.87 5.40 1.75
N LEU A 122 11.68 6.29 1.20
CA LEU A 122 11.87 6.46 -0.24
C LEU A 122 13.35 6.65 -0.50
N GLN A 123 13.96 5.70 -1.23
CA GLN A 123 15.40 5.68 -1.47
C GLN A 123 15.70 5.12 -2.85
N LYS A 124 16.59 5.78 -3.59
CA LYS A 124 17.16 5.26 -4.84
C LYS A 124 18.54 4.66 -4.57
N THR A 125 18.73 3.40 -4.94
CA THR A 125 19.99 2.66 -4.72
C THR A 125 20.24 1.77 -5.93
N ASN A 126 21.44 1.86 -6.52
CA ASN A 126 21.84 1.08 -7.69
C ASN A 126 20.81 1.12 -8.84
N GLY A 127 20.27 2.30 -9.13
CA GLY A 127 19.30 2.53 -10.18
C GLY A 127 17.87 2.11 -9.86
N ARG A 128 17.62 1.47 -8.71
CA ARG A 128 16.29 1.03 -8.25
C ARG A 128 15.73 1.95 -7.17
N ILE A 129 14.42 2.09 -7.13
CA ILE A 129 13.72 2.84 -6.09
C ILE A 129 13.10 1.85 -5.11
N PHE A 130 13.45 1.99 -3.84
CA PHE A 130 12.86 1.26 -2.71
C PHE A 130 11.88 2.19 -2.01
N PHE A 131 10.64 1.76 -1.92
CA PHE A 131 9.55 2.58 -1.46
C PHE A 131 8.69 1.87 -0.41
N ASN A 132 8.49 2.54 0.72
CA ASN A 132 7.52 2.16 1.74
C ASN A 132 6.62 3.37 2.01
N PRO A 133 5.29 3.28 1.83
CA PRO A 133 4.40 4.41 2.05
C PRO A 133 4.25 4.81 3.53
N GLY A 134 4.72 3.97 4.46
CA GLY A 134 4.36 4.05 5.87
C GLY A 134 2.99 3.44 6.13
N SER A 135 2.33 3.86 7.20
CA SER A 135 0.98 3.42 7.55
C SER A 135 0.10 4.62 7.87
N LEU A 136 -1.18 4.54 7.51
CA LEU A 136 -2.19 5.52 7.90
C LEU A 136 -2.80 5.19 9.27
N THR A 137 -2.85 3.92 9.65
CA THR A 137 -3.48 3.45 10.90
C THR A 137 -2.51 3.48 12.07
N SER A 138 -1.31 2.91 11.90
CA SER A 138 -0.36 2.65 12.98
C SER A 138 1.07 3.09 12.63
N PRO A 139 1.29 4.38 12.27
CA PRO A 139 2.62 4.85 11.87
C PRO A 139 3.60 4.82 13.05
N ARG A 140 4.73 4.16 12.90
CA ARG A 140 5.75 4.06 13.97
C ARG A 140 6.50 5.35 14.24
N ASN A 141 6.46 6.29 13.32
CA ASN A 141 6.99 7.65 13.49
C ASN A 141 5.91 8.65 13.95
N HIS A 142 4.70 8.18 14.29
CA HIS A 142 3.54 8.98 14.69
C HIS A 142 3.01 9.95 13.61
N VAL A 143 3.44 9.79 12.36
CA VAL A 143 2.99 10.60 11.24
C VAL A 143 2.32 9.69 10.20
N PRO A 144 0.97 9.73 10.07
CA PRO A 144 0.25 8.99 9.04
C PRO A 144 0.67 9.46 7.65
N THR A 145 1.12 8.49 6.82
CA THR A 145 1.62 8.77 5.47
C THR A 145 1.08 7.80 4.45
N TYR A 146 1.05 8.24 3.19
CA TYR A 146 0.71 7.45 2.02
C TYR A 146 1.59 7.84 0.84
N GLY A 147 1.57 7.07 -0.21
CA GLY A 147 2.34 7.31 -1.42
C GLY A 147 1.51 7.72 -2.61
N ILE A 148 2.07 8.57 -3.44
CA ILE A 148 1.58 8.86 -4.79
C ILE A 148 2.71 8.62 -5.78
N MET A 149 2.42 7.89 -6.84
CA MET A 149 3.29 7.75 -8.00
C MET A 149 2.53 8.18 -9.24
N ASP A 150 3.12 9.04 -10.03
CA ASP A 150 2.63 9.48 -11.36
C ASP A 150 3.77 9.45 -12.40
N THR A 151 3.58 10.07 -13.55
CA THR A 151 4.60 10.12 -14.61
C THR A 151 5.82 10.96 -14.22
N ASP A 152 5.69 11.86 -13.27
CA ASP A 152 6.73 12.79 -12.87
C ASP A 152 7.63 12.21 -11.76
N GLY A 153 7.10 11.28 -10.94
CA GLY A 153 7.88 10.68 -9.86
C GLY A 153 7.06 9.98 -8.78
N ILE A 154 7.72 9.73 -7.66
CA ILE A 154 7.14 9.14 -6.44
C ILE A 154 7.25 10.12 -5.30
N ARG A 155 6.18 10.24 -4.51
CA ARG A 155 6.12 11.10 -3.32
C ARG A 155 5.52 10.34 -2.14
N ILE A 156 6.06 10.59 -0.94
CA ILE A 156 5.41 10.25 0.33
C ILE A 156 4.75 11.52 0.85
N LEU A 157 3.47 11.44 1.16
CA LEU A 157 2.69 12.58 1.66
C LEU A 157 2.21 12.32 3.08
N GLU A 158 2.29 13.34 3.93
CA GLU A 158 1.65 13.35 5.23
C GLU A 158 0.14 13.55 5.08
N LEU A 159 -0.66 12.69 5.72
CA LEU A 159 -2.12 12.74 5.63
C LEU A 159 -2.69 14.10 6.08
N LYS A 160 -2.22 14.61 7.22
CA LYS A 160 -2.78 15.81 7.85
C LYS A 160 -2.56 17.08 7.05
N THR A 161 -1.41 17.21 6.41
CA THR A 161 -0.99 18.46 5.74
C THR A 161 -1.03 18.38 4.22
N GLY A 162 -1.06 17.15 3.67
CA GLY A 162 -0.89 16.90 2.24
C GLY A 162 0.50 17.24 1.71
N LYS A 163 1.46 17.58 2.57
CA LYS A 163 2.82 17.94 2.16
C LYS A 163 3.63 16.68 1.86
N ALA A 164 4.45 16.76 0.83
CA ALA A 164 5.44 15.73 0.55
C ALA A 164 6.56 15.77 1.61
N THR A 165 6.80 14.63 2.25
CA THR A 165 7.90 14.44 3.20
C THR A 165 9.14 13.84 2.52
N ALA A 166 8.96 13.19 1.37
CA ALA A 166 10.01 12.69 0.50
C ALA A 166 9.52 12.65 -0.95
N SER A 167 10.43 12.86 -1.92
CA SER A 167 10.15 12.74 -3.35
C SER A 167 11.36 12.23 -4.11
N ILE A 168 11.10 11.50 -5.20
CA ILE A 168 12.09 11.14 -6.23
C ILE A 168 11.43 11.38 -7.58
N ASP A 169 12.04 12.22 -8.41
CA ASP A 169 11.63 12.46 -9.79
C ASP A 169 12.20 11.37 -10.72
N PHE A 170 11.50 11.06 -11.80
CA PHE A 170 11.87 10.02 -12.80
C PHE A 170 12.76 10.53 -13.92
#